data_6218eda52774f9a9bf434bed0243fd4f
#
_entry.id   6218eda52774f9a9bf434bed0243fd4f
#
_cell.length_a   1.000
_cell.length_b   1.000
_cell.length_c   1.000
_cell.angle_alpha   90.00
_cell.angle_beta   90.00
_cell.angle_gamma   90.00
#
_symmetry.space_group_name_H-M   'P 1'
#
loop_
_entity.id
_entity.type
_entity.pdbx_description
1 polymer ?
#
loop_
_entity_poly.entity_id
_entity_poly.type
_entity_poly.pdbx_seq_one_letter_code
_entity_poly.pdbx_strand_id
1 'polypeptide(L)'
;MGFVDSVGIATNYIKDDFALSDTLANLCPSMVFFWFLVCSVPTGMLMNRIGRARTVRLSVAVTALALLAPVIDYSFATMMVSFSLLGIGNALMQVSLNPLVSSVVTGDRLASTLTFGQFVKAIASFVAPLIAAWGVLHCASWRILFPVFAAIAVIALVYMSLTRFPEASGMRRSSTFGACFALLREPFILLAFLGILCHVGIDVGTNVTAPKLLIERLGMELTDAGYATSLYFLFRTLGCLSGSLILTRIPAMRFFLFSVGLMLLATAGLFCLDGKAAIYVCVALLGFGNSNIFPIIFSRAMLHLPDKQNEVSGLMIMGLIGGTIFPLLMGALSDALGSQNGSVAVIGCGTLYLLWLSSKLQTDTK
;
A
#
# COMPACT_ATOMS: atom_id res chain seq x y z
N MET A 1 -8.75 3.61 -5.26
CA MET A 1 -7.60 3.42 -4.35
C MET A 1 -7.45 4.57 -3.35
N GLY A 2 -7.43 5.85 -3.76
CA GLY A 2 -7.20 6.98 -2.85
C GLY A 2 -8.18 7.09 -1.67
N PHE A 3 -9.44 6.68 -1.82
CA PHE A 3 -10.38 6.66 -0.70
C PHE A 3 -9.97 5.68 0.41
N VAL A 4 -9.35 4.56 0.05
CA VAL A 4 -8.88 3.58 1.04
C VAL A 4 -7.75 4.16 1.91
N ASP A 5 -6.92 5.00 1.34
CA ASP A 5 -5.84 5.65 2.11
C ASP A 5 -6.40 6.78 3.01
N SER A 6 -7.60 7.31 2.72
CA SER A 6 -8.29 8.29 3.58
C SER A 6 -9.18 7.66 4.65
N VAL A 7 -9.20 6.33 4.75
CA VAL A 7 -9.97 5.59 5.78
C VAL A 7 -9.63 6.07 7.19
N GLY A 8 -8.37 6.39 7.48
CA GLY A 8 -7.97 6.91 8.79
C GLY A 8 -8.68 8.21 9.17
N ILE A 9 -8.82 9.15 8.23
CA ILE A 9 -9.55 10.41 8.47
C ILE A 9 -11.05 10.14 8.61
N ALA A 10 -11.61 9.32 7.72
CA ALA A 10 -13.02 8.94 7.79
C ALA A 10 -13.35 8.26 9.13
N THR A 11 -12.44 7.45 9.67
CA THR A 11 -12.59 6.78 10.97
C THR A 11 -12.78 7.79 12.12
N ASN A 12 -12.03 8.90 12.11
CA ASN A 12 -12.16 9.93 13.14
C ASN A 12 -13.54 10.60 13.09
N TYR A 13 -14.01 10.98 11.91
CA TYR A 13 -15.36 11.54 11.76
C TYR A 13 -16.46 10.55 12.14
N ILE A 14 -16.32 9.27 11.76
CA ILE A 14 -17.27 8.21 12.12
C ILE A 14 -17.29 8.02 13.63
N LYS A 15 -16.13 8.05 14.29
CA LYS A 15 -16.04 7.98 15.75
C LYS A 15 -16.84 9.08 16.41
N ASP A 16 -16.70 10.31 15.93
CA ASP A 16 -17.38 11.47 16.49
C ASP A 16 -18.89 11.46 16.17
N ASP A 17 -19.27 11.16 14.93
CA ASP A 17 -20.67 11.14 14.48
C ASP A 17 -21.53 10.09 15.21
N PHE A 18 -20.95 8.92 15.53
CA PHE A 18 -21.65 7.83 16.22
C PHE A 18 -21.26 7.67 17.69
N ALA A 19 -20.47 8.60 18.25
CA ALA A 19 -19.97 8.56 19.64
C ALA A 19 -19.35 7.20 20.01
N LEU A 20 -18.48 6.65 19.14
CA LEU A 20 -17.91 5.32 19.27
C LEU A 20 -16.68 5.33 20.20
N SER A 21 -16.42 4.18 20.83
CA SER A 21 -15.11 3.92 21.42
C SER A 21 -14.03 3.80 20.35
N ASP A 22 -12.77 4.02 20.73
CA ASP A 22 -11.62 3.83 19.82
C ASP A 22 -11.58 2.42 19.21
N THR A 23 -11.94 1.41 20.00
CA THR A 23 -11.98 0.02 19.54
C THR A 23 -13.01 -0.18 18.42
N LEU A 24 -14.23 0.35 18.58
CA LEU A 24 -15.28 0.24 17.56
C LEU A 24 -14.97 1.06 16.31
N ALA A 25 -14.42 2.26 16.47
CA ALA A 25 -14.02 3.09 15.34
C ALA A 25 -12.93 2.42 14.51
N ASN A 26 -11.95 1.79 15.15
CA ASN A 26 -10.85 1.08 14.49
C ASN A 26 -11.28 -0.22 13.77
N LEU A 27 -12.51 -0.70 13.97
CA LEU A 27 -13.05 -1.78 13.14
C LEU A 27 -13.17 -1.37 11.67
N CYS A 28 -13.47 -0.10 11.37
CA CYS A 28 -13.59 0.39 10.01
C CYS A 28 -12.32 0.16 9.18
N PRO A 29 -11.14 0.70 9.54
CA PRO A 29 -9.92 0.42 8.83
C PRO A 29 -9.53 -1.07 8.87
N SER A 30 -9.80 -1.76 9.98
CA SER A 30 -9.52 -3.19 10.12
C SER A 30 -10.29 -4.02 9.10
N MET A 31 -11.56 -3.69 8.83
CA MET A 31 -12.34 -4.36 7.78
C MET A 31 -11.70 -4.21 6.41
N VAL A 32 -11.19 -3.03 6.06
CA VAL A 32 -10.53 -2.82 4.77
C VAL A 32 -9.31 -3.72 4.63
N PHE A 33 -8.43 -3.75 5.62
CA PHE A 33 -7.19 -4.53 5.56
C PHE A 33 -7.43 -6.06 5.65
N PHE A 34 -8.43 -6.49 6.42
CA PHE A 34 -8.82 -7.89 6.49
C PHE A 34 -9.11 -8.50 5.11
N TRP A 35 -9.83 -7.78 4.26
CA TRP A 35 -10.17 -8.26 2.93
C TRP A 35 -8.99 -8.35 1.97
N PHE A 36 -7.89 -7.64 2.21
CA PHE A 36 -6.66 -7.86 1.45
C PHE A 36 -6.10 -9.27 1.67
N LEU A 37 -6.10 -9.75 2.91
CA LEU A 37 -5.64 -11.09 3.21
C LEU A 37 -6.55 -12.14 2.55
N VAL A 38 -7.86 -11.98 2.68
CA VAL A 38 -8.84 -12.98 2.22
C VAL A 38 -8.98 -12.97 0.69
N CYS A 39 -9.04 -11.81 0.06
CA CYS A 39 -9.41 -11.69 -1.35
C CYS A 39 -8.22 -11.71 -2.32
N SER A 40 -6.96 -11.53 -1.87
CA SER A 40 -5.83 -11.37 -2.80
C SER A 40 -5.59 -12.60 -3.66
N VAL A 41 -5.48 -13.79 -3.08
CA VAL A 41 -5.28 -15.05 -3.84
C VAL A 41 -6.53 -15.40 -4.67
N PRO A 42 -7.76 -15.37 -4.11
CA PRO A 42 -8.98 -15.56 -4.90
C PRO A 42 -9.08 -14.64 -6.11
N THR A 43 -8.63 -13.39 -6.00
CA THR A 43 -8.62 -12.44 -7.12
C THR A 43 -7.66 -12.88 -8.23
N GLY A 44 -6.47 -13.37 -7.87
CA GLY A 44 -5.54 -13.96 -8.84
C GLY A 44 -6.19 -15.10 -9.64
N MET A 45 -6.90 -15.99 -8.93
CA MET A 45 -7.66 -17.08 -9.56
C MET A 45 -8.84 -16.57 -10.39
N LEU A 46 -9.53 -15.53 -9.94
CA LEU A 46 -10.64 -14.92 -10.67
C LEU A 46 -10.17 -14.35 -12.01
N MET A 47 -9.01 -13.69 -12.05
CA MET A 47 -8.42 -13.18 -13.29
C MET A 47 -8.20 -14.28 -14.35
N ASN A 48 -7.85 -15.50 -13.92
CA ASN A 48 -7.70 -16.63 -14.83
C ASN A 48 -9.04 -17.10 -15.43
N ARG A 49 -10.16 -16.83 -14.74
CA ARG A 49 -11.52 -17.23 -15.20
C ARG A 49 -12.19 -16.17 -16.08
N ILE A 50 -12.17 -14.91 -15.65
CA ILE A 50 -12.93 -13.84 -16.30
C ILE A 50 -12.04 -12.85 -17.04
N GLY A 51 -10.70 -12.89 -16.89
CA GLY A 51 -9.75 -11.97 -17.48
C GLY A 51 -9.41 -10.77 -16.58
N ARG A 52 -8.26 -10.15 -16.85
CA ARG A 52 -7.70 -9.04 -16.04
C ARG A 52 -8.57 -7.79 -16.12
N ALA A 53 -8.93 -7.36 -17.33
CA ALA A 53 -9.74 -6.15 -17.55
C ALA A 53 -11.14 -6.25 -16.94
N ARG A 54 -11.76 -7.44 -16.98
CA ARG A 54 -13.07 -7.65 -16.34
C ARG A 54 -12.96 -7.63 -14.84
N THR A 55 -11.87 -8.16 -14.27
CA THR A 55 -11.63 -8.12 -12.82
C THR A 55 -11.42 -6.68 -12.34
N VAL A 56 -10.69 -5.85 -13.10
CA VAL A 56 -10.54 -4.41 -12.79
C VAL A 56 -11.88 -3.70 -12.87
N ARG A 57 -12.71 -3.97 -13.89
CA ARG A 57 -14.07 -3.38 -13.97
C ARG A 57 -14.94 -3.79 -12.78
N LEU A 58 -14.88 -5.06 -12.39
CA LEU A 58 -15.59 -5.55 -11.20
C LEU A 58 -15.13 -4.83 -9.93
N SER A 59 -13.82 -4.60 -9.78
CA SER A 59 -13.28 -3.88 -8.61
C SER A 59 -13.82 -2.44 -8.53
N VAL A 60 -13.88 -1.74 -9.67
CA VAL A 60 -14.41 -0.37 -9.72
C VAL A 60 -15.92 -0.36 -9.43
N ALA A 61 -16.66 -1.34 -9.94
CA ALA A 61 -18.10 -1.47 -9.67
C ALA A 61 -18.36 -1.73 -8.17
N VAL A 62 -17.62 -2.66 -7.55
CA VAL A 62 -17.72 -2.92 -6.11
C VAL A 62 -17.36 -1.68 -5.29
N THR A 63 -16.31 -0.94 -5.68
CA THR A 63 -15.92 0.31 -5.03
C THR A 63 -17.00 1.38 -5.17
N ALA A 64 -17.62 1.51 -6.34
CA ALA A 64 -18.72 2.46 -6.54
C ALA A 64 -19.93 2.13 -5.65
N LEU A 65 -20.32 0.85 -5.56
CA LEU A 65 -21.38 0.38 -4.67
C LEU A 65 -21.05 0.65 -3.19
N ALA A 66 -19.80 0.40 -2.80
CA ALA A 66 -19.34 0.68 -1.45
C ALA A 66 -19.48 2.17 -1.07
N LEU A 67 -19.14 3.06 -2.01
CA LEU A 67 -19.21 4.51 -1.80
C LEU A 67 -20.65 5.06 -1.87
N LEU A 68 -21.55 4.39 -2.59
CA LEU A 68 -22.94 4.78 -2.66
C LEU A 68 -23.75 4.35 -1.42
N ALA A 69 -23.37 3.29 -0.75
CA ALA A 69 -24.09 2.78 0.41
C ALA A 69 -24.28 3.84 1.52
N PRO A 70 -23.24 4.59 1.97
CA PRO A 70 -23.40 5.63 2.99
C PRO A 70 -24.16 6.88 2.51
N VAL A 71 -24.33 7.04 1.20
CA VAL A 71 -25.14 8.14 0.64
C VAL A 71 -26.63 7.84 0.78
N ILE A 72 -26.99 6.54 0.72
CA ILE A 72 -28.39 6.09 0.84
C ILE A 72 -28.80 6.00 2.31
N ASP A 73 -27.99 5.35 3.12
CA ASP A 73 -28.21 5.18 4.55
C ASP A 73 -26.92 5.44 5.31
N TYR A 74 -26.95 6.35 6.28
CA TYR A 74 -25.80 6.69 7.10
C TYR A 74 -25.99 6.14 8.51
N SER A 75 -25.67 4.87 8.67
CA SER A 75 -25.65 4.17 9.96
C SER A 75 -24.29 3.49 10.16
N PHE A 76 -23.95 3.18 11.40
CA PHE A 76 -22.68 2.46 11.68
C PHE A 76 -22.63 1.10 10.96
N ALA A 77 -23.74 0.37 10.88
CA ALA A 77 -23.83 -0.88 10.17
C ALA A 77 -23.55 -0.71 8.68
N THR A 78 -24.13 0.30 8.04
CA THR A 78 -23.90 0.63 6.64
C THR A 78 -22.45 1.06 6.40
N MET A 79 -21.84 1.80 7.33
CA MET A 79 -20.41 2.13 7.26
C MET A 79 -19.53 0.88 7.30
N MET A 80 -19.81 -0.08 8.18
CA MET A 80 -19.08 -1.35 8.24
C MET A 80 -19.18 -2.15 6.94
N VAL A 81 -20.38 -2.20 6.33
CA VAL A 81 -20.58 -2.84 5.02
C VAL A 81 -19.82 -2.09 3.93
N SER A 82 -19.89 -0.77 3.91
CA SER A 82 -19.17 0.10 2.97
C SER A 82 -17.67 -0.14 3.05
N PHE A 83 -17.07 -0.12 4.24
CA PHE A 83 -15.63 -0.35 4.42
C PHE A 83 -15.21 -1.79 4.07
N SER A 84 -16.07 -2.77 4.33
CA SER A 84 -15.84 -4.14 3.87
C SER A 84 -15.82 -4.24 2.36
N LEU A 85 -16.81 -3.66 1.68
CA LEU A 85 -16.85 -3.61 0.21
C LEU A 85 -15.69 -2.81 -0.38
N LEU A 86 -15.28 -1.70 0.27
CA LEU A 86 -14.08 -0.94 -0.12
C LEU A 86 -12.82 -1.80 -0.03
N GLY A 87 -12.69 -2.60 1.02
CA GLY A 87 -11.58 -3.55 1.19
C GLY A 87 -11.56 -4.60 0.07
N ILE A 88 -12.70 -5.22 -0.22
CA ILE A 88 -12.85 -6.18 -1.32
C ILE A 88 -12.53 -5.51 -2.66
N GLY A 89 -13.13 -4.36 -2.95
CA GLY A 89 -12.90 -3.62 -4.19
C GLY A 89 -11.44 -3.24 -4.38
N ASN A 90 -10.78 -2.79 -3.30
CA ASN A 90 -9.36 -2.41 -3.35
C ASN A 90 -8.43 -3.62 -3.50
N ALA A 91 -8.72 -4.75 -2.85
CA ALA A 91 -7.99 -6.00 -3.05
C ALA A 91 -8.10 -6.46 -4.51
N LEU A 92 -9.32 -6.51 -5.06
CA LEU A 92 -9.57 -6.80 -6.48
C LEU A 92 -8.77 -5.86 -7.39
N MET A 93 -8.77 -4.54 -7.12
CA MET A 93 -8.07 -3.54 -7.91
C MET A 93 -6.56 -3.75 -7.87
N GLN A 94 -5.96 -3.84 -6.69
CA GLN A 94 -4.51 -3.93 -6.55
C GLN A 94 -3.95 -5.22 -7.16
N VAL A 95 -4.66 -6.34 -7.00
CA VAL A 95 -4.25 -7.62 -7.58
C VAL A 95 -4.39 -7.62 -9.10
N SER A 96 -5.43 -7.01 -9.67
CA SER A 96 -5.72 -7.11 -11.10
C SER A 96 -5.10 -5.99 -11.96
N LEU A 97 -4.92 -4.80 -11.40
CA LEU A 97 -4.39 -3.65 -12.15
C LEU A 97 -2.94 -3.88 -12.58
N ASN A 98 -2.11 -4.39 -11.68
CA ASN A 98 -0.69 -4.59 -11.97
C ASN A 98 -0.45 -5.60 -13.12
N PRO A 99 -1.09 -6.79 -13.16
CA PRO A 99 -1.03 -7.68 -14.31
C PRO A 99 -1.66 -7.10 -15.58
N LEU A 100 -2.69 -6.25 -15.45
CA LEU A 100 -3.25 -5.56 -16.62
C LEU A 100 -2.24 -4.57 -17.21
N VAL A 101 -1.54 -3.80 -16.37
CA VAL A 101 -0.45 -2.92 -16.81
C VAL A 101 0.68 -3.71 -17.48
N SER A 102 1.06 -4.87 -16.91
CA SER A 102 2.11 -5.72 -17.47
C SER A 102 1.75 -6.34 -18.83
N SER A 103 0.47 -6.40 -19.18
CA SER A 103 0.03 -6.84 -20.51
C SER A 103 0.25 -5.79 -21.61
N VAL A 104 0.45 -4.53 -21.21
CA VAL A 104 0.67 -3.40 -22.13
C VAL A 104 2.13 -2.92 -22.08
N VAL A 105 2.74 -2.96 -20.89
CA VAL A 105 4.11 -2.48 -20.63
C VAL A 105 4.95 -3.64 -20.15
N THR A 106 6.07 -3.91 -20.84
CA THR A 106 6.95 -5.04 -20.53
C THR A 106 8.39 -4.57 -20.26
N GLY A 107 9.20 -5.48 -19.71
CA GLY A 107 10.62 -5.24 -19.47
C GLY A 107 10.89 -4.15 -18.42
N ASP A 108 11.98 -3.41 -18.63
CA ASP A 108 12.47 -2.42 -17.66
C ASP A 108 11.52 -1.25 -17.40
N ARG A 109 10.59 -0.97 -18.32
CA ARG A 109 9.59 0.09 -18.16
C ARG A 109 8.46 -0.28 -17.19
N LEU A 110 8.28 -1.56 -16.87
CA LEU A 110 7.21 -2.01 -15.98
C LEU A 110 7.35 -1.40 -14.59
N ALA A 111 8.54 -1.45 -13.99
CA ALA A 111 8.81 -0.87 -12.67
C ALA A 111 8.51 0.64 -12.64
N SER A 112 8.97 1.39 -13.65
CA SER A 112 8.69 2.83 -13.80
C SER A 112 7.21 3.11 -13.87
N THR A 113 6.46 2.37 -14.69
CA THR A 113 5.02 2.55 -14.87
C THR A 113 4.25 2.23 -13.58
N LEU A 114 4.60 1.14 -12.88
CA LEU A 114 4.00 0.80 -11.59
C LEU A 114 4.31 1.86 -10.53
N THR A 115 5.54 2.41 -10.50
CA THR A 115 5.92 3.51 -9.61
C THR A 115 5.12 4.78 -9.90
N PHE A 116 4.91 5.11 -11.19
CA PHE A 116 4.04 6.23 -11.57
C PHE A 116 2.59 6.02 -11.09
N GLY A 117 2.08 4.79 -11.17
CA GLY A 117 0.78 4.44 -10.59
C GLY A 117 0.70 4.70 -9.08
N GLN A 118 1.76 4.41 -8.33
CA GLN A 118 1.83 4.72 -6.89
C GLN A 118 1.86 6.24 -6.63
N PHE A 119 2.53 7.02 -7.48
CA PHE A 119 2.51 8.49 -7.40
C PHE A 119 1.10 9.04 -7.61
N VAL A 120 0.37 8.57 -8.64
CA VAL A 120 -1.04 8.98 -8.88
C VAL A 120 -1.93 8.60 -7.70
N LYS A 121 -1.72 7.41 -7.10
CA LYS A 121 -2.42 7.00 -5.89
C LYS A 121 -2.13 7.96 -4.73
N ALA A 122 -0.88 8.35 -4.53
CA ALA A 122 -0.47 9.25 -3.45
C ALA A 122 -1.11 10.65 -3.59
N ILE A 123 -1.27 11.17 -4.82
CA ILE A 123 -2.03 12.42 -5.06
C ILE A 123 -3.48 12.28 -4.60
N ALA A 124 -4.15 11.18 -4.97
CA ALA A 124 -5.53 10.95 -4.58
C ALA A 124 -5.68 10.86 -3.05
N SER A 125 -4.74 10.22 -2.37
CA SER A 125 -4.70 10.11 -0.91
C SER A 125 -4.50 11.47 -0.23
N PHE A 126 -3.68 12.35 -0.82
CA PHE A 126 -3.46 13.72 -0.35
C PHE A 126 -4.68 14.62 -0.55
N VAL A 127 -5.39 14.46 -1.67
CA VAL A 127 -6.56 15.30 -1.99
C VAL A 127 -7.80 14.93 -1.15
N ALA A 128 -7.94 13.70 -0.72
CA ALA A 128 -9.10 13.24 0.04
C ALA A 128 -9.34 14.03 1.34
N PRO A 129 -8.34 14.28 2.21
CA PRO A 129 -8.51 15.14 3.39
C PRO A 129 -8.96 16.55 3.05
N LEU A 130 -8.46 17.12 1.95
CA LEU A 130 -8.81 18.46 1.51
C LEU A 130 -10.28 18.53 1.09
N ILE A 131 -10.79 17.49 0.40
CA ILE A 131 -12.20 17.39 0.04
C ILE A 131 -13.06 17.28 1.31
N ALA A 132 -12.65 16.48 2.32
CA ALA A 132 -13.36 16.37 3.58
C ALA A 132 -13.44 17.72 4.31
N ALA A 133 -12.30 18.40 4.46
CA ALA A 133 -12.23 19.71 5.10
C ALA A 133 -13.07 20.76 4.36
N TRP A 134 -12.98 20.79 3.02
CA TRP A 134 -13.82 21.66 2.21
C TRP A 134 -15.31 21.37 2.39
N GLY A 135 -15.67 20.09 2.46
CA GLY A 135 -17.05 19.66 2.69
C GLY A 135 -17.60 20.11 4.06
N VAL A 136 -16.78 20.03 5.11
CA VAL A 136 -17.15 20.54 6.43
C VAL A 136 -17.39 22.05 6.38
N LEU A 137 -16.52 22.82 5.71
CA LEU A 137 -16.60 24.27 5.64
C LEU A 137 -17.77 24.79 4.80
N HIS A 138 -18.11 24.14 3.68
CA HIS A 138 -19.06 24.67 2.69
C HIS A 138 -20.38 23.89 2.63
N CYS A 139 -20.38 22.62 3.01
CA CYS A 139 -21.55 21.74 2.96
C CYS A 139 -21.96 21.25 4.35
N ALA A 140 -21.33 21.74 5.42
CA ALA A 140 -21.51 21.29 6.80
C ALA A 140 -21.46 19.76 6.98
N SER A 141 -20.76 19.05 6.08
CA SER A 141 -20.64 17.59 6.13
C SER A 141 -19.39 17.08 5.42
N TRP A 142 -18.55 16.34 6.15
CA TRP A 142 -17.41 15.62 5.59
C TRP A 142 -17.84 14.50 4.62
N ARG A 143 -19.09 14.03 4.72
CA ARG A 143 -19.66 12.93 3.94
C ARG A 143 -19.71 13.19 2.44
N ILE A 144 -19.44 14.42 1.99
CA ILE A 144 -19.29 14.76 0.56
C ILE A 144 -18.21 13.92 -0.13
N LEU A 145 -17.27 13.35 0.63
CA LEU A 145 -16.27 12.40 0.12
C LEU A 145 -16.94 11.24 -0.62
N PHE A 146 -18.02 10.67 -0.08
CA PHE A 146 -18.69 9.50 -0.66
C PHE A 146 -19.25 9.77 -2.06
N PRO A 147 -20.13 10.77 -2.27
CA PRO A 147 -20.66 11.05 -3.61
C PRO A 147 -19.58 11.51 -4.60
N VAL A 148 -18.57 12.28 -4.17
CA VAL A 148 -17.47 12.70 -5.05
C VAL A 148 -16.67 11.51 -5.54
N PHE A 149 -16.22 10.63 -4.65
CA PHE A 149 -15.47 9.43 -5.04
C PHE A 149 -16.35 8.40 -5.76
N ALA A 150 -17.65 8.30 -5.43
CA ALA A 150 -18.59 7.47 -6.18
C ALA A 150 -18.73 7.95 -7.62
N ALA A 151 -18.87 9.25 -7.85
CA ALA A 151 -18.92 9.84 -9.20
C ALA A 151 -17.64 9.53 -9.98
N ILE A 152 -16.48 9.70 -9.37
CA ILE A 152 -15.18 9.35 -9.99
C ILE A 152 -15.13 7.86 -10.34
N ALA A 153 -15.59 6.98 -9.43
CA ALA A 153 -15.61 5.54 -9.66
C ALA A 153 -16.57 5.17 -10.83
N VAL A 154 -17.74 5.79 -10.89
CA VAL A 154 -18.70 5.57 -11.99
C VAL A 154 -18.11 6.05 -13.32
N ILE A 155 -17.52 7.24 -13.38
CA ILE A 155 -16.84 7.76 -14.58
C ILE A 155 -15.73 6.81 -15.02
N ALA A 156 -14.89 6.34 -14.07
CA ALA A 156 -13.84 5.38 -14.37
C ALA A 156 -14.40 4.05 -14.89
N LEU A 157 -15.51 3.55 -14.32
CA LEU A 157 -16.17 2.33 -14.78
C LEU A 157 -16.69 2.46 -16.21
N VAL A 158 -17.34 3.57 -16.53
CA VAL A 158 -17.82 3.87 -17.89
C VAL A 158 -16.63 3.93 -18.86
N TYR A 159 -15.60 4.70 -18.53
CA TYR A 159 -14.40 4.81 -19.36
C TYR A 159 -13.74 3.45 -19.62
N MET A 160 -13.55 2.64 -18.59
CA MET A 160 -12.96 1.30 -18.71
C MET A 160 -13.88 0.32 -19.48
N SER A 161 -15.19 0.54 -19.44
CA SER A 161 -16.14 -0.31 -20.18
C SER A 161 -16.12 0.00 -21.69
N LEU A 162 -15.86 1.24 -22.05
CA LEU A 162 -15.71 1.69 -23.44
C LEU A 162 -14.33 1.37 -24.02
N THR A 163 -13.31 1.22 -23.16
CA THR A 163 -11.94 0.94 -23.59
C THR A 163 -11.73 -0.56 -23.82
N ARG A 164 -11.17 -0.91 -24.99
CA ARG A 164 -10.76 -2.29 -25.29
C ARG A 164 -9.31 -2.51 -24.80
N PHE A 165 -9.15 -3.46 -23.89
CA PHE A 165 -7.83 -3.88 -23.42
C PHE A 165 -7.42 -5.16 -24.15
N PRO A 166 -6.13 -5.32 -24.51
CA PRO A 166 -5.63 -6.57 -25.01
C PRO A 166 -5.73 -7.62 -23.89
N GLU A 167 -6.67 -8.54 -23.99
CA GLU A 167 -6.70 -9.73 -23.15
C GLU A 167 -5.82 -10.78 -23.85
N ALA A 168 -4.85 -11.33 -23.13
CA ALA A 168 -4.06 -12.45 -23.64
C ALA A 168 -5.03 -13.60 -24.02
N SER A 169 -5.08 -13.91 -25.31
CA SER A 169 -5.90 -14.99 -25.87
C SER A 169 -5.31 -16.35 -25.51
N GLY A 170 -5.10 -16.64 -24.26
CA GLY A 170 -4.46 -17.85 -23.79
C GLY A 170 -5.15 -18.44 -22.59
N MET A 171 -5.81 -19.55 -22.84
CA MET A 171 -6.24 -20.55 -21.88
C MET A 171 -6.77 -20.03 -20.52
N ARG A 172 -8.07 -20.16 -20.35
CA ARG A 172 -8.72 -20.20 -19.03
C ARG A 172 -8.13 -21.36 -18.22
N ARG A 173 -6.94 -21.15 -17.66
CA ARG A 173 -6.34 -22.09 -16.71
C ARG A 173 -7.06 -21.96 -15.40
N SER A 174 -7.71 -23.02 -14.93
CA SER A 174 -8.21 -23.04 -13.57
C SER A 174 -7.01 -23.22 -12.64
N SER A 175 -6.64 -22.20 -11.91
CA SER A 175 -5.71 -22.33 -10.78
C SER A 175 -6.47 -22.71 -9.52
N THR A 176 -5.84 -23.50 -8.68
CA THR A 176 -6.36 -23.87 -7.36
C THR A 176 -5.60 -23.13 -6.28
N PHE A 177 -6.18 -23.00 -5.08
CA PHE A 177 -5.47 -22.42 -3.93
C PHE A 177 -4.12 -23.11 -3.69
N GLY A 178 -4.10 -24.44 -3.72
CA GLY A 178 -2.87 -25.21 -3.55
C GLY A 178 -1.81 -24.88 -4.60
N ALA A 179 -2.20 -24.67 -5.86
CA ALA A 179 -1.28 -24.27 -6.93
C ALA A 179 -0.73 -22.83 -6.73
N CYS A 180 -1.55 -21.91 -6.22
CA CYS A 180 -1.11 -20.56 -5.90
C CYS A 180 -0.09 -20.57 -4.75
N PHE A 181 -0.40 -21.23 -3.64
CA PHE A 181 0.52 -21.32 -2.50
C PHE A 181 1.76 -22.17 -2.79
N ALA A 182 1.68 -23.14 -3.72
CA ALA A 182 2.85 -23.90 -4.17
C ALA A 182 3.91 -23.01 -4.83
N LEU A 183 3.56 -21.81 -5.35
CA LEU A 183 4.53 -20.84 -5.87
C LEU A 183 5.45 -20.30 -4.78
N LEU A 184 5.06 -20.31 -3.52
CA LEU A 184 5.93 -19.96 -2.40
C LEU A 184 7.06 -21.00 -2.16
N ARG A 185 7.01 -22.17 -2.81
CA ARG A 185 8.12 -23.12 -2.82
C ARG A 185 9.23 -22.69 -3.78
N GLU A 186 8.90 -21.83 -4.75
CA GLU A 186 9.88 -21.18 -5.62
C GLU A 186 10.66 -20.14 -4.80
N PRO A 187 11.99 -20.32 -4.64
CA PRO A 187 12.76 -19.46 -3.74
C PRO A 187 12.67 -17.98 -4.09
N PHE A 188 12.69 -17.65 -5.37
CA PHE A 188 12.59 -16.26 -5.81
C PHE A 188 11.25 -15.61 -5.43
N ILE A 189 10.15 -16.33 -5.64
CA ILE A 189 8.80 -15.84 -5.29
C ILE A 189 8.64 -15.69 -3.77
N LEU A 190 9.13 -16.65 -2.99
CA LEU A 190 9.13 -16.55 -1.53
C LEU A 190 9.92 -15.33 -1.05
N LEU A 191 11.13 -15.13 -1.57
CA LEU A 191 11.97 -14.00 -1.20
C LEU A 191 11.33 -12.66 -1.61
N ALA A 192 10.72 -12.59 -2.79
CA ALA A 192 9.99 -11.40 -3.24
C ALA A 192 8.76 -11.13 -2.33
N PHE A 193 8.00 -12.18 -1.97
CA PHE A 193 6.86 -12.07 -1.03
C PHE A 193 7.29 -11.52 0.33
N LEU A 194 8.36 -12.06 0.91
CA LEU A 194 8.93 -11.56 2.17
C LEU A 194 9.48 -10.14 2.02
N GLY A 195 10.03 -9.79 0.85
CA GLY A 195 10.47 -8.43 0.53
C GLY A 195 9.33 -7.42 0.55
N ILE A 196 8.17 -7.78 -0.02
CA ILE A 196 6.97 -6.94 0.02
C ILE A 196 6.44 -6.84 1.46
N LEU A 197 6.44 -7.95 2.20
CA LEU A 197 6.04 -7.97 3.61
C LEU A 197 6.91 -7.01 4.44
N CYS A 198 8.23 -7.05 4.28
CA CYS A 198 9.15 -6.13 4.94
C CYS A 198 8.91 -4.67 4.50
N HIS A 199 8.77 -4.42 3.19
CA HIS A 199 8.50 -3.08 2.67
C HIS A 199 7.27 -2.44 3.32
N VAL A 200 6.13 -3.17 3.33
CA VAL A 200 4.88 -2.64 3.90
C VAL A 200 4.97 -2.54 5.42
N GLY A 201 5.65 -3.49 6.05
CA GLY A 201 5.93 -3.43 7.48
C GLY A 201 6.73 -2.21 7.89
N ILE A 202 7.79 -1.87 7.13
CA ILE A 202 8.58 -0.65 7.32
C ILE A 202 7.73 0.60 7.06
N ASP A 203 6.89 0.59 6.02
CA ASP A 203 6.01 1.70 5.65
C ASP A 203 5.06 2.07 6.80
N VAL A 204 4.26 1.11 7.24
CA VAL A 204 3.30 1.29 8.33
C VAL A 204 4.03 1.51 9.66
N GLY A 205 5.08 0.74 9.90
CA GLY A 205 5.86 0.83 11.12
C GLY A 205 6.51 2.18 11.33
N THR A 206 7.11 2.77 10.29
CA THR A 206 7.70 4.12 10.37
C THR A 206 6.66 5.17 10.71
N ASN A 207 5.46 5.08 10.10
CA ASN A 207 4.37 6.02 10.38
C ASN A 207 3.86 5.95 11.83
N VAL A 208 3.87 4.75 12.43
CA VAL A 208 3.48 4.57 13.83
C VAL A 208 4.61 4.97 14.79
N THR A 209 5.86 4.69 14.43
CA THR A 209 7.01 4.86 15.32
C THR A 209 7.54 6.29 15.33
N ALA A 210 7.53 7.00 14.19
CA ALA A 210 8.11 8.34 14.11
C ALA A 210 7.50 9.35 15.10
N PRO A 211 6.17 9.47 15.27
CA PRO A 211 5.59 10.31 16.30
C PRO A 211 5.98 9.86 17.71
N LYS A 212 5.98 8.56 17.98
CA LYS A 212 6.31 8.02 19.31
C LYS A 212 7.77 8.31 19.71
N LEU A 213 8.71 8.25 18.76
CA LEU A 213 10.10 8.63 18.99
C LEU A 213 10.24 10.10 19.36
N LEU A 214 9.50 10.99 18.70
CA LEU A 214 9.51 12.42 19.00
C LEU A 214 8.90 12.72 20.37
N ILE A 215 7.86 12.02 20.77
CA ILE A 215 7.27 12.12 22.11
C ILE A 215 8.24 11.58 23.16
N GLU A 216 8.79 10.39 22.95
CA GLU A 216 9.69 9.73 23.93
C GLU A 216 10.98 10.51 24.15
N ARG A 217 11.64 10.96 23.05
CA ARG A 217 12.97 11.58 23.14
C ARG A 217 12.97 13.09 23.37
N LEU A 218 11.90 13.77 22.93
CA LEU A 218 11.85 15.22 22.93
C LEU A 218 10.69 15.81 23.75
N GLY A 219 9.83 14.95 24.32
CA GLY A 219 8.66 15.39 25.08
C GLY A 219 7.66 16.19 24.25
N MET A 220 7.61 15.98 22.91
CA MET A 220 6.72 16.72 22.03
C MET A 220 5.25 16.32 22.28
N GLU A 221 4.33 17.26 22.09
CA GLU A 221 2.91 16.96 22.08
C GLU A 221 2.53 16.09 20.87
N LEU A 222 1.49 15.27 21.01
CA LEU A 222 1.04 14.32 19.99
C LEU A 222 0.71 15.02 18.65
N THR A 223 0.08 16.19 18.71
CA THR A 223 -0.26 17.00 17.53
C THR A 223 0.97 17.41 16.74
N ASP A 224 2.02 17.86 17.42
CA ASP A 224 3.27 18.29 16.77
C ASP A 224 4.09 17.10 16.27
N ALA A 225 4.12 16.00 17.04
CA ALA A 225 4.79 14.78 16.65
C ALA A 225 4.15 14.14 15.39
N GLY A 226 2.84 14.33 15.20
CA GLY A 226 2.11 13.87 14.01
C GLY A 226 2.61 14.42 12.67
N TYR A 227 3.29 15.57 12.67
CA TYR A 227 3.91 16.12 11.45
C TYR A 227 4.98 15.19 10.86
N ALA A 228 5.57 14.30 11.65
CA ALA A 228 6.52 13.31 11.14
C ALA A 228 5.88 12.35 10.12
N THR A 229 4.64 11.93 10.38
CA THR A 229 3.87 11.09 9.44
C THR A 229 3.58 11.83 8.13
N SER A 230 3.21 13.10 8.21
CA SER A 230 2.98 13.93 7.01
C SER A 230 4.25 14.11 6.20
N LEU A 231 5.39 14.31 6.87
CA LEU A 231 6.70 14.41 6.23
C LEU A 231 7.09 13.11 5.53
N TYR A 232 6.87 11.97 6.17
CA TYR A 232 7.09 10.66 5.57
C TYR A 232 6.32 10.50 4.25
N PHE A 233 5.03 10.77 4.25
CA PHE A 233 4.19 10.65 3.05
C PHE A 233 4.56 11.66 1.97
N LEU A 234 4.96 12.87 2.34
CA LEU A 234 5.47 13.86 1.39
C LEU A 234 6.70 13.33 0.65
N PHE A 235 7.71 12.86 1.38
CA PHE A 235 8.94 12.33 0.78
C PHE A 235 8.71 11.01 0.06
N ARG A 236 7.80 10.17 0.51
CA ARG A 236 7.37 8.99 -0.23
C ARG A 236 6.74 9.35 -1.58
N THR A 237 5.90 10.38 -1.62
CA THR A 237 5.28 10.86 -2.86
C THR A 237 6.33 11.44 -3.81
N LEU A 238 7.25 12.27 -3.31
CA LEU A 238 8.38 12.78 -4.10
C LEU A 238 9.29 11.66 -4.59
N GLY A 239 9.51 10.63 -3.77
CA GLY A 239 10.24 9.43 -4.15
C GLY A 239 9.57 8.63 -5.26
N CYS A 240 8.24 8.46 -5.22
CA CYS A 240 7.49 7.83 -6.31
C CYS A 240 7.58 8.65 -7.61
N LEU A 241 7.45 9.96 -7.55
CA LEU A 241 7.55 10.83 -8.72
C LEU A 241 8.95 10.76 -9.34
N SER A 242 9.99 11.02 -8.54
CA SER A 242 11.39 10.99 -9.00
C SER A 242 11.79 9.58 -9.47
N GLY A 243 11.37 8.55 -8.73
CA GLY A 243 11.64 7.15 -9.08
C GLY A 243 11.00 6.73 -10.39
N SER A 244 9.77 7.18 -10.69
CA SER A 244 9.14 6.89 -11.98
C SER A 244 9.95 7.44 -13.17
N LEU A 245 10.58 8.62 -13.01
CA LEU A 245 11.45 9.22 -14.02
C LEU A 245 12.84 8.56 -14.07
N ILE A 246 13.43 8.30 -12.90
CA ILE A 246 14.78 7.71 -12.79
C ILE A 246 14.80 6.28 -13.34
N LEU A 247 13.79 5.48 -13.05
CA LEU A 247 13.67 4.08 -13.51
C LEU A 247 13.52 3.94 -15.03
N THR A 248 13.28 5.04 -15.76
CA THR A 248 13.35 5.01 -17.23
C THR A 248 14.78 5.05 -17.77
N ARG A 249 15.76 5.47 -16.94
CA ARG A 249 17.16 5.72 -17.34
C ARG A 249 18.17 4.85 -16.60
N ILE A 250 17.84 4.40 -15.40
CA ILE A 250 18.74 3.62 -14.53
C ILE A 250 18.15 2.22 -14.32
N PRO A 251 18.97 1.16 -14.34
CA PRO A 251 18.53 -0.19 -14.01
C PRO A 251 17.86 -0.25 -12.64
N ALA A 252 16.70 -0.91 -12.57
CA ALA A 252 15.86 -0.97 -11.37
C ALA A 252 16.63 -1.46 -10.13
N MET A 253 17.56 -2.41 -10.29
CA MET A 253 18.36 -2.91 -9.16
C MET A 253 19.36 -1.90 -8.60
N ARG A 254 19.94 -1.04 -9.45
CA ARG A 254 20.82 0.04 -8.94
C ARG A 254 20.03 1.04 -8.12
N PHE A 255 18.83 1.39 -8.59
CA PHE A 255 17.96 2.29 -7.87
C PHE A 255 17.42 1.65 -6.58
N PHE A 256 17.13 0.34 -6.61
CA PHE A 256 16.76 -0.43 -5.42
C PHE A 256 17.85 -0.38 -4.34
N LEU A 257 19.10 -0.67 -4.70
CA LEU A 257 20.25 -0.59 -3.78
C LEU A 257 20.45 0.80 -3.21
N PHE A 258 20.35 1.83 -4.04
CA PHE A 258 20.40 3.22 -3.58
C PHE A 258 19.29 3.52 -2.56
N SER A 259 18.05 3.11 -2.86
CA SER A 259 16.88 3.30 -1.99
C SER A 259 17.07 2.58 -0.64
N VAL A 260 17.51 1.33 -0.66
CA VAL A 260 17.79 0.56 0.57
C VAL A 260 18.96 1.17 1.35
N GLY A 261 20.00 1.68 0.67
CA GLY A 261 21.10 2.39 1.30
C GLY A 261 20.64 3.64 2.07
N LEU A 262 19.74 4.43 1.49
CA LEU A 262 19.11 5.56 2.18
C LEU A 262 18.31 5.12 3.41
N MET A 263 17.55 4.02 3.29
CA MET A 263 16.76 3.47 4.40
C MET A 263 17.67 2.98 5.54
N LEU A 264 18.80 2.34 5.24
CA LEU A 264 19.77 1.90 6.24
C LEU A 264 20.42 3.09 6.97
N LEU A 265 20.84 4.11 6.19
CA LEU A 265 21.40 5.34 6.76
C LEU A 265 20.39 6.01 7.69
N ALA A 266 19.14 6.13 7.26
CA ALA A 266 18.07 6.71 8.05
C ALA A 266 17.78 5.91 9.32
N THR A 267 17.72 4.58 9.22
CA THR A 267 17.49 3.72 10.38
C THR A 267 18.65 3.80 11.38
N ALA A 268 19.90 3.81 10.92
CA ALA A 268 21.07 4.05 11.77
C ALA A 268 21.00 5.43 12.44
N GLY A 269 20.59 6.46 11.70
CA GLY A 269 20.36 7.80 12.24
C GLY A 269 19.28 7.82 13.33
N LEU A 270 18.20 7.08 13.18
CA LEU A 270 17.15 6.96 14.20
C LEU A 270 17.65 6.25 15.48
N PHE A 271 18.68 5.42 15.40
CA PHE A 271 19.32 4.84 16.60
C PHE A 271 20.25 5.80 17.31
N CYS A 272 20.99 6.63 16.55
CA CYS A 272 22.14 7.38 17.08
C CYS A 272 21.84 8.85 17.34
N LEU A 273 20.75 9.41 16.79
CA LEU A 273 20.47 10.85 16.78
C LEU A 273 19.18 11.17 17.53
N ASP A 274 19.25 12.11 18.49
CA ASP A 274 18.09 12.50 19.30
C ASP A 274 17.52 13.89 18.96
N GLY A 275 18.13 14.63 18.03
CA GLY A 275 17.66 15.94 17.64
C GLY A 275 16.41 15.93 16.77
N LYS A 276 15.46 16.86 16.98
CA LYS A 276 14.23 17.00 16.20
C LYS A 276 14.50 17.02 14.69
N ALA A 277 15.41 17.87 14.23
CA ALA A 277 15.77 17.98 12.81
C ALA A 277 16.35 16.67 12.26
N ALA A 278 17.18 15.98 13.04
CA ALA A 278 17.80 14.72 12.67
C ALA A 278 16.76 13.61 12.50
N ILE A 279 15.80 13.49 13.42
CA ILE A 279 14.70 12.51 13.35
C ILE A 279 13.83 12.79 12.11
N TYR A 280 13.47 14.07 11.86
CA TYR A 280 12.71 14.44 10.65
C TYR A 280 13.45 14.10 9.36
N VAL A 281 14.76 14.38 9.28
CA VAL A 281 15.58 14.00 8.11
C VAL A 281 15.60 12.48 7.93
N CYS A 282 15.79 11.71 8.99
CA CYS A 282 15.75 10.24 8.92
C CYS A 282 14.38 9.73 8.45
N VAL A 283 13.29 10.28 8.96
CA VAL A 283 11.92 9.92 8.54
C VAL A 283 11.69 10.26 7.07
N ALA A 284 12.16 11.42 6.61
CA ALA A 284 12.09 11.83 5.20
C ALA A 284 12.89 10.88 4.29
N LEU A 285 14.11 10.49 4.68
CA LEU A 285 14.95 9.54 3.95
C LEU A 285 14.33 8.15 3.90
N LEU A 286 13.70 7.68 5.00
CA LEU A 286 12.95 6.43 5.01
C LEU A 286 11.77 6.48 4.04
N GLY A 287 10.98 7.56 4.05
CA GLY A 287 9.86 7.74 3.13
C GLY A 287 10.31 7.72 1.67
N PHE A 288 11.36 8.49 1.34
CA PHE A 288 11.92 8.55 0.00
C PHE A 288 12.50 7.18 -0.44
N GLY A 289 13.30 6.54 0.41
CA GLY A 289 13.92 5.25 0.12
C GLY A 289 12.88 4.14 -0.07
N ASN A 290 11.86 4.09 0.80
CA ASN A 290 10.84 3.04 0.76
C ASN A 290 9.87 3.16 -0.43
N SER A 291 9.76 4.33 -1.06
CA SER A 291 8.76 4.65 -2.10
C SER A 291 8.74 3.72 -3.30
N ASN A 292 9.90 3.21 -3.73
CA ASN A 292 10.05 2.45 -4.98
C ASN A 292 10.31 0.95 -4.75
N ILE A 293 10.41 0.51 -3.51
CA ILE A 293 10.73 -0.89 -3.16
C ILE A 293 9.64 -1.84 -3.69
N PHE A 294 8.37 -1.53 -3.40
CA PHE A 294 7.24 -2.36 -3.85
C PHE A 294 7.19 -2.51 -5.38
N PRO A 295 7.18 -1.44 -6.19
CA PRO A 295 7.10 -1.56 -7.64
C PRO A 295 8.26 -2.37 -8.25
N ILE A 296 9.46 -2.23 -7.69
CA ILE A 296 10.63 -2.96 -8.19
C ILE A 296 10.53 -4.44 -7.88
N ILE A 297 10.25 -4.82 -6.63
CA ILE A 297 10.09 -6.24 -6.25
C ILE A 297 8.94 -6.86 -7.03
N PHE A 298 7.80 -6.16 -7.07
CA PHE A 298 6.59 -6.64 -7.75
C PHE A 298 6.83 -6.88 -9.24
N SER A 299 7.45 -5.92 -9.94
CA SER A 299 7.76 -6.06 -11.36
C SER A 299 8.72 -7.23 -11.62
N ARG A 300 9.71 -7.44 -10.77
CA ARG A 300 10.63 -8.58 -10.86
C ARG A 300 9.92 -9.92 -10.67
N ALA A 301 9.06 -10.02 -9.65
CA ALA A 301 8.27 -11.24 -9.42
C ALA A 301 7.34 -11.56 -10.60
N MET A 302 6.73 -10.54 -11.21
CA MET A 302 5.87 -10.69 -12.39
C MET A 302 6.65 -11.14 -13.63
N LEU A 303 7.87 -10.64 -13.82
CA LEU A 303 8.73 -10.99 -14.95
C LEU A 303 9.39 -12.37 -14.79
N HIS A 304 9.60 -12.83 -13.54
CA HIS A 304 10.19 -14.14 -13.26
C HIS A 304 9.29 -15.32 -13.68
N LEU A 305 7.96 -15.18 -13.49
CA LEU A 305 6.97 -16.18 -13.90
C LEU A 305 5.90 -15.57 -14.82
N PRO A 306 6.22 -15.30 -16.10
CA PRO A 306 5.32 -14.62 -17.03
C PRO A 306 3.99 -15.35 -17.25
N ASP A 307 4.00 -16.70 -17.19
CA ASP A 307 2.82 -17.54 -17.39
C ASP A 307 1.88 -17.59 -16.17
N LYS A 308 2.35 -17.14 -15.00
CA LYS A 308 1.61 -17.20 -13.72
C LYS A 308 1.47 -15.83 -13.05
N GLN A 309 1.49 -14.77 -13.85
CA GLN A 309 1.45 -13.39 -13.33
C GLN A 309 0.24 -13.10 -12.45
N ASN A 310 -0.91 -13.72 -12.71
CA ASN A 310 -2.13 -13.50 -11.95
C ASN A 310 -2.01 -14.08 -10.52
N GLU A 311 -1.46 -15.29 -10.42
CA GLU A 311 -1.22 -15.96 -9.14
C GLU A 311 -0.11 -15.25 -8.35
N VAL A 312 0.98 -14.89 -9.03
CA VAL A 312 2.07 -14.11 -8.45
C VAL A 312 1.55 -12.78 -7.91
N SER A 313 0.73 -12.06 -8.68
CA SER A 313 0.13 -10.80 -8.21
C SER A 313 -0.71 -11.01 -6.94
N GLY A 314 -1.55 -12.05 -6.91
CA GLY A 314 -2.34 -12.38 -5.73
C GLY A 314 -1.48 -12.62 -4.49
N LEU A 315 -0.39 -13.39 -4.63
CA LEU A 315 0.55 -13.65 -3.55
C LEU A 315 1.30 -12.39 -3.10
N MET A 316 1.80 -11.59 -4.04
CA MET A 316 2.54 -10.36 -3.72
C MET A 316 1.65 -9.36 -2.96
N ILE A 317 0.39 -9.20 -3.36
CA ILE A 317 -0.55 -8.33 -2.64
C ILE A 317 -0.95 -8.91 -1.27
N MET A 318 -1.01 -10.21 -1.11
CA MET A 318 -1.18 -10.83 0.21
C MET A 318 -0.05 -10.45 1.18
N GLY A 319 1.16 -10.16 0.66
CA GLY A 319 2.30 -9.65 1.45
C GLY A 319 2.05 -8.31 2.16
N LEU A 320 0.99 -7.57 1.79
CA LEU A 320 0.56 -6.35 2.51
C LEU A 320 0.19 -6.62 3.98
N ILE A 321 0.01 -7.88 4.37
CA ILE A 321 -0.13 -8.28 5.79
C ILE A 321 1.08 -7.87 6.65
N GLY A 322 2.22 -7.57 6.03
CA GLY A 322 3.38 -6.98 6.70
C GLY A 322 3.04 -5.73 7.51
N GLY A 323 2.06 -4.93 7.03
CA GLY A 323 1.53 -3.77 7.75
C GLY A 323 0.80 -4.09 9.04
N THR A 324 0.45 -5.35 9.29
CA THR A 324 -0.10 -5.83 10.56
C THR A 324 1.00 -6.50 11.41
N ILE A 325 1.82 -7.33 10.78
CA ILE A 325 2.85 -8.12 11.49
C ILE A 325 3.91 -7.21 12.10
N PHE A 326 4.44 -6.24 11.36
CA PHE A 326 5.52 -5.38 11.84
C PHE A 326 5.13 -4.53 13.05
N PRO A 327 4.00 -3.79 13.05
CA PRO A 327 3.59 -3.04 14.24
C PRO A 327 3.41 -3.90 15.49
N LEU A 328 2.96 -5.15 15.35
CA LEU A 328 2.87 -6.09 16.48
C LEU A 328 4.27 -6.44 17.02
N LEU A 329 5.21 -6.77 16.14
CA LEU A 329 6.60 -7.06 16.53
C LEU A 329 7.29 -5.83 17.13
N MET A 330 7.03 -4.64 16.56
CA MET A 330 7.53 -3.36 17.05
C MET A 330 7.02 -3.06 18.45
N GLY A 331 5.71 -3.23 18.68
CA GLY A 331 5.11 -3.05 19.99
C GLY A 331 5.75 -3.98 21.03
N ALA A 332 5.77 -5.27 20.73
CA ALA A 332 6.33 -6.28 21.63
C ALA A 332 7.81 -6.01 21.98
N LEU A 333 8.63 -5.63 20.99
CA LEU A 333 10.04 -5.36 21.22
C LEU A 333 10.26 -4.00 21.92
N SER A 334 9.44 -3.00 21.64
CA SER A 334 9.49 -1.71 22.36
C SER A 334 9.09 -1.86 23.81
N ASP A 335 8.06 -2.64 24.10
CA ASP A 335 7.64 -2.94 25.48
C ASP A 335 8.73 -3.71 26.24
N ALA A 336 9.36 -4.69 25.58
CA ALA A 336 10.45 -5.46 26.20
C ALA A 336 11.70 -4.62 26.50
N LEU A 337 12.00 -3.63 25.68
CA LEU A 337 13.13 -2.72 25.84
C LEU A 337 12.80 -1.45 26.66
N GLY A 338 11.52 -1.19 26.92
CA GLY A 338 11.08 0.05 27.55
C GLY A 338 11.39 1.30 26.71
N SER A 339 11.56 1.16 25.39
CA SER A 339 11.93 2.25 24.48
C SER A 339 11.51 1.98 23.04
N GLN A 340 11.17 3.04 22.28
CA GLN A 340 10.89 2.98 20.86
C GLN A 340 12.08 2.53 19.99
N ASN A 341 13.26 2.39 20.56
CA ASN A 341 14.40 1.72 19.91
C ASN A 341 14.06 0.29 19.48
N GLY A 342 13.14 -0.40 20.17
CA GLY A 342 12.61 -1.69 19.76
C GLY A 342 11.93 -1.63 18.40
N SER A 343 11.09 -0.63 18.18
CA SER A 343 10.45 -0.39 16.88
C SER A 343 11.48 -0.10 15.79
N VAL A 344 12.48 0.73 16.08
CA VAL A 344 13.58 1.06 15.14
C VAL A 344 14.37 -0.20 14.77
N ALA A 345 14.61 -1.10 15.74
CA ALA A 345 15.30 -2.37 15.49
C ALA A 345 14.53 -3.26 14.50
N VAL A 346 13.21 -3.36 14.62
CA VAL A 346 12.37 -4.12 13.68
C VAL A 346 12.42 -3.51 12.28
N ILE A 347 12.38 -2.17 12.15
CA ILE A 347 12.59 -1.47 10.87
C ILE A 347 13.96 -1.82 10.28
N GLY A 348 15.01 -1.79 11.14
CA GLY A 348 16.37 -2.14 10.76
C GLY A 348 16.50 -3.57 10.23
N CYS A 349 15.92 -4.55 10.93
CA CYS A 349 15.88 -5.94 10.48
C CYS A 349 15.21 -6.09 9.12
N GLY A 350 14.06 -5.43 8.91
CA GLY A 350 13.37 -5.42 7.63
C GLY A 350 14.22 -4.79 6.52
N THR A 351 14.92 -3.69 6.82
CA THR A 351 15.78 -3.00 5.85
C THR A 351 17.02 -3.82 5.50
N LEU A 352 17.62 -4.50 6.48
CA LEU A 352 18.73 -5.43 6.24
C LEU A 352 18.29 -6.63 5.40
N TYR A 353 17.07 -7.13 5.60
CA TYR A 353 16.51 -8.15 4.73
C TYR A 353 16.40 -7.65 3.28
N LEU A 354 15.92 -6.42 3.06
CA LEU A 354 15.83 -5.82 1.73
C LEU A 354 17.22 -5.66 1.09
N LEU A 355 18.26 -5.31 1.87
CA LEU A 355 19.63 -5.27 1.38
C LEU A 355 20.10 -6.66 0.93
N TRP A 356 19.90 -7.66 1.76
CA TRP A 356 20.24 -9.04 1.42
C TRP A 356 19.47 -9.53 0.18
N LEU A 357 18.16 -9.21 0.11
CA LEU A 357 17.31 -9.56 -1.04
C LEU A 357 17.86 -8.98 -2.35
N SER A 358 18.45 -7.77 -2.31
CA SER A 358 19.00 -7.12 -3.50
C SER A 358 20.05 -8.00 -4.23
N SER A 359 20.86 -8.73 -3.48
CA SER A 359 21.86 -9.65 -4.03
C SER A 359 21.25 -10.86 -4.74
N LYS A 360 20.06 -11.29 -4.28
CA LYS A 360 19.33 -12.43 -4.86
C LYS A 360 18.52 -12.04 -6.09
N LEU A 361 17.94 -10.85 -6.09
CA LEU A 361 17.19 -10.32 -7.23
C LEU A 361 18.09 -9.96 -8.44
N GLN A 362 19.41 -9.83 -8.26
CA GLN A 362 20.37 -9.55 -9.34
C GLN A 362 20.73 -10.80 -10.15
N THR A 363 20.72 -11.98 -9.56
CA THR A 363 21.26 -13.20 -10.16
C THR A 363 20.40 -13.78 -11.28
N ASP A 364 19.13 -13.41 -11.40
CA ASP A 364 18.20 -13.95 -12.42
C ASP A 364 18.15 -13.12 -13.73
N THR A 365 19.13 -12.25 -13.98
CA THR A 365 19.20 -11.42 -15.20
C THR A 365 20.24 -11.95 -16.21
N LYS A 366 20.61 -13.25 -16.15
CA LYS A 366 21.43 -13.91 -17.18
C LYS A 366 20.58 -14.77 -18.09
#